data_91bba66a3f144bd0a6d5525cb2977f96
#
_entry.id   91bba66a3f144bd0a6d5525cb2977f96
#
_cell.length_a   1.000
_cell.length_b   1.000
_cell.length_c   1.000
_cell.angle_alpha   90.00
_cell.angle_beta   90.00
_cell.angle_gamma   90.00
#
_symmetry.space_group_name_H-M   'P 1'
#
loop_
_entity.id
_entity.type
_entity.pdbx_description
1 polymer ?
#
loop_
_entity_poly.entity_id
_entity_poly.type
_entity_poly.pdbx_seq_one_letter_code
_entity_poly.pdbx_strand_id
1 'polypeptide(L)'
;MEILEFFVDFNDALLLRQLGFDWDIATCYRVDEVNEKAAEVYMYHKPFNWNMPRDLYEKYGSDNIFHAFINENGEQIECISAPTLDLVQRWLRDIHKLYIIILPISNKWSFRIEGPQQLKDEIYNVGDFETYEDAQEAAIKKCIEK
;
A
#
# COMPACT_ATOMS: atom_id res chain seq x y z
N MET A 1 -12.57 2.47 -22.13
CA MET A 1 -11.70 1.48 -21.45
C MET A 1 -11.57 1.86 -19.99
N GLU A 2 -11.98 0.98 -19.09
CA GLU A 2 -11.79 1.21 -17.68
C GLU A 2 -10.35 0.87 -17.29
N ILE A 3 -9.72 1.79 -16.60
CA ILE A 3 -8.41 1.53 -16.03
C ILE A 3 -8.64 1.04 -14.60
N LEU A 4 -8.34 -0.24 -14.37
CA LEU A 4 -8.46 -0.81 -13.03
C LEU A 4 -7.20 -0.48 -12.25
N GLU A 5 -7.39 0.14 -11.10
CA GLU A 5 -6.30 0.36 -10.17
C GLU A 5 -6.31 -0.74 -9.12
N PHE A 6 -5.14 -1.32 -8.88
CA PHE A 6 -4.97 -2.37 -7.90
C PHE A 6 -4.32 -1.78 -6.65
N PHE A 7 -5.04 -1.84 -5.56
CA PHE A 7 -4.56 -1.34 -4.27
C PHE A 7 -4.01 -2.48 -3.43
N VAL A 8 -3.09 -2.17 -2.52
CA VAL A 8 -2.68 -3.14 -1.51
C VAL A 8 -3.91 -3.51 -0.66
N ASP A 9 -3.93 -4.74 -0.15
CA ASP A 9 -5.02 -5.11 0.76
C ASP A 9 -4.81 -4.45 2.14
N PHE A 10 -5.82 -4.58 2.99
CA PHE A 10 -5.81 -3.93 4.31
C PHE A 10 -4.64 -4.39 5.17
N ASN A 11 -4.34 -5.69 5.17
CA ASN A 11 -3.22 -6.22 5.96
C ASN A 11 -1.88 -5.68 5.48
N ASP A 12 -1.70 -5.58 4.18
CA ASP A 12 -0.47 -4.99 3.61
C ASP A 12 -0.38 -3.51 3.91
N ALA A 13 -1.51 -2.79 3.90
CA ALA A 13 -1.54 -1.38 4.29
C ALA A 13 -1.08 -1.18 5.74
N LEU A 14 -1.49 -2.07 6.65
CA LEU A 14 -1.01 -2.04 8.03
C LEU A 14 0.49 -2.24 8.12
N LEU A 15 1.02 -3.21 7.37
CA LEU A 15 2.47 -3.48 7.35
C LEU A 15 3.24 -2.31 6.77
N LEU A 16 2.73 -1.67 5.73
CA LEU A 16 3.36 -0.49 5.15
C LEU A 16 3.41 0.67 6.14
N ARG A 17 2.35 0.85 6.92
CA ARG A 17 2.36 1.86 7.99
C ARG A 17 3.47 1.58 8.99
N GLN A 18 3.63 0.31 9.39
CA GLN A 18 4.69 -0.09 10.32
C GLN A 18 6.08 0.14 9.74
N LEU A 19 6.24 0.01 8.42
CA LEU A 19 7.51 0.23 7.74
C LEU A 19 7.79 1.70 7.45
N GLY A 20 6.86 2.59 7.78
CA GLY A 20 7.08 4.02 7.65
C GLY A 20 6.60 4.62 6.32
N PHE A 21 5.66 3.97 5.65
CA PHE A 21 5.08 4.55 4.43
C PHE A 21 4.40 5.87 4.77
N ASP A 22 4.94 6.97 4.26
CA ASP A 22 4.51 8.33 4.62
C ASP A 22 4.23 9.22 3.40
N TRP A 23 4.17 8.65 2.22
CA TRP A 23 3.89 9.43 1.00
C TRP A 23 2.44 9.93 1.01
N ASP A 24 2.27 11.14 0.49
CA ASP A 24 0.93 11.72 0.32
C ASP A 24 0.21 11.03 -0.82
N ILE A 25 -0.97 10.49 -0.54
CA ILE A 25 -1.78 9.80 -1.53
C ILE A 25 -3.25 10.15 -1.32
N ALA A 26 -4.04 9.96 -2.37
CA ALA A 26 -5.46 10.33 -2.34
C ALA A 26 -6.36 9.23 -1.77
N THR A 27 -5.82 8.05 -1.47
CA THR A 27 -6.61 6.88 -1.09
C THR A 27 -6.23 6.37 0.28
N CYS A 28 -7.22 5.89 1.02
CA CYS A 28 -7.00 5.34 2.36
C CYS A 28 -8.04 4.28 2.66
N TYR A 29 -7.72 3.42 3.63
CA TYR A 29 -8.71 2.59 4.30
C TYR A 29 -9.19 3.33 5.55
N ARG A 30 -10.49 3.32 5.78
CA ARG A 30 -11.08 3.78 7.03
C ARG A 30 -11.27 2.55 7.91
N VAL A 31 -10.63 2.55 9.08
CA VAL A 31 -10.72 1.43 9.99
C VAL A 31 -12.00 1.57 10.79
N ASP A 32 -12.95 0.67 10.52
CA ASP A 32 -14.16 0.55 11.33
C ASP A 32 -13.93 -0.61 12.30
N GLU A 33 -14.01 -0.33 13.59
CA GLU A 33 -13.77 -1.34 14.63
C GLU A 33 -14.67 -2.56 14.51
N VAL A 34 -15.84 -2.39 13.88
CA VAL A 34 -16.84 -3.45 13.77
C VAL A 34 -16.60 -4.34 12.56
N ASN A 35 -15.82 -3.91 11.56
CA ASN A 35 -15.78 -4.64 10.30
C ASN A 35 -14.43 -4.51 9.57
N GLU A 36 -13.36 -4.91 10.24
CA GLU A 36 -12.01 -4.88 9.66
C GLU A 36 -11.88 -5.67 8.35
N LYS A 37 -12.72 -6.69 8.16
CA LYS A 37 -12.67 -7.56 6.98
C LYS A 37 -13.31 -6.94 5.75
N ALA A 38 -14.09 -5.87 5.92
CA ALA A 38 -14.79 -5.21 4.84
C ALA A 38 -14.25 -3.80 4.61
N ALA A 39 -12.97 -3.57 4.89
CA ALA A 39 -12.35 -2.28 4.67
C ALA A 39 -12.38 -1.92 3.19
N GLU A 40 -12.96 -0.78 2.87
CA GLU A 40 -13.04 -0.27 1.50
C GLU A 40 -12.04 0.87 1.32
N VAL A 41 -11.54 1.00 0.09
CA VAL A 41 -10.67 2.12 -0.26
C VAL A 41 -11.53 3.35 -0.50
N TYR A 42 -11.19 4.44 0.16
CA TYR A 42 -11.82 5.75 -0.02
C TYR A 42 -10.87 6.68 -0.75
N MET A 43 -11.39 7.46 -1.66
CA MET A 43 -10.62 8.43 -2.44
C MET A 43 -11.02 9.84 -2.04
N TYR A 44 -10.02 10.70 -1.83
CA TYR A 44 -10.23 12.10 -1.46
C TYR A 44 -9.60 13.02 -2.49
N HIS A 45 -10.03 14.29 -2.49
CA HIS A 45 -9.60 15.25 -3.51
C HIS A 45 -8.12 15.66 -3.40
N LYS A 46 -7.56 15.61 -2.22
CA LYS A 46 -6.17 16.02 -1.99
C LYS A 46 -5.35 14.89 -1.44
N PRO A 47 -4.15 14.65 -1.99
CA PRO A 47 -3.23 13.70 -1.39
C PRO A 47 -2.85 14.11 0.04
N PHE A 48 -2.70 13.12 0.90
CA PHE A 48 -2.36 13.32 2.31
C PHE A 48 -1.67 12.07 2.84
N ASN A 49 -0.82 12.24 3.86
CA ASN A 49 -0.23 11.10 4.55
C ASN A 49 -1.23 10.57 5.58
N TRP A 50 -2.02 9.58 5.18
CA TRP A 50 -3.05 8.98 6.04
C TRP A 50 -2.44 8.18 7.19
N ASN A 51 -1.14 7.87 7.13
CA ASN A 51 -0.42 7.18 8.20
C ASN A 51 0.15 8.13 9.24
N MET A 52 -0.08 9.42 9.08
CA MET A 52 0.35 10.41 10.05
C MET A 52 -0.26 10.11 11.43
N PRO A 53 0.51 10.25 12.53
CA PRO A 53 -0.04 10.08 13.87
C PRO A 53 -1.26 11.00 14.11
N ARG A 54 -2.26 10.45 14.78
CA ARG A 54 -3.57 11.12 14.94
C ARG A 54 -3.48 12.49 15.59
N ASP A 55 -2.57 12.65 16.54
CA ASP A 55 -2.37 13.92 17.24
C ASP A 55 -1.83 15.03 16.32
N LEU A 56 -1.32 14.67 15.15
CA LEU A 56 -0.82 15.65 14.18
C LEU A 56 -1.89 16.04 13.15
N TYR A 57 -3.02 15.34 13.09
CA TYR A 57 -4.06 15.64 12.12
C TYR A 57 -4.59 17.07 12.27
N GLU A 58 -4.84 17.51 13.49
CA GLU A 58 -5.35 18.85 13.75
C GLU A 58 -4.37 19.93 13.35
N LYS A 59 -3.08 19.64 13.41
CA LYS A 59 -2.03 20.60 13.13
C LYS A 59 -1.76 20.76 11.63
N TYR A 60 -1.85 19.69 10.87
CA TYR A 60 -1.44 19.66 9.47
C TYR A 60 -2.58 19.40 8.51
N GLY A 61 -3.72 18.96 8.99
CA GLY A 61 -4.87 18.70 8.12
C GLY A 61 -5.64 19.97 7.81
N SER A 62 -6.11 20.11 6.58
CA SER A 62 -7.11 21.13 6.27
C SER A 62 -8.47 20.68 6.79
N ASP A 63 -9.43 21.61 6.89
CA ASP A 63 -10.78 21.28 7.31
C ASP A 63 -11.39 20.14 6.50
N ASN A 64 -11.10 20.10 5.20
CA ASN A 64 -11.61 19.04 4.33
C ASN A 64 -11.02 17.67 4.65
N ILE A 65 -9.76 17.64 5.07
CA ILE A 65 -9.11 16.39 5.47
C ILE A 65 -9.62 15.93 6.83
N PHE A 66 -9.86 16.88 7.73
CA PHE A 66 -10.37 16.57 9.07
C PHE A 66 -11.70 15.82 9.00
N HIS A 67 -12.59 16.17 8.07
CA HIS A 67 -13.88 15.48 7.90
C HIS A 67 -13.71 14.02 7.48
N ALA A 68 -12.60 13.68 6.83
CA ALA A 68 -12.33 12.30 6.43
C ALA A 68 -12.12 11.38 7.63
N PHE A 69 -11.76 11.93 8.78
CA PHE A 69 -11.49 11.17 10.00
C PHE A 69 -12.67 11.12 10.97
N ILE A 70 -13.85 11.51 10.51
CA ILE A 70 -15.06 11.55 11.35
C ILE A 70 -16.15 10.74 10.67
N ASN A 71 -16.81 9.85 11.42
CA ASN A 71 -17.93 9.07 10.90
C ASN A 71 -19.24 9.87 11.00
N GLU A 72 -20.36 9.24 10.60
CA GLU A 72 -21.68 9.87 10.61
C GLU A 72 -22.13 10.34 12.01
N ASN A 73 -21.60 9.70 13.04
CA ASN A 73 -21.93 10.02 14.42
C ASN A 73 -20.99 11.05 15.04
N GLY A 74 -20.09 11.63 14.27
CA GLY A 74 -19.12 12.59 14.77
C GLY A 74 -17.93 11.97 15.49
N GLU A 75 -17.79 10.64 15.43
CA GLU A 75 -16.70 9.95 16.08
C GLU A 75 -15.46 9.92 15.17
N GLN A 76 -14.28 10.01 15.77
CA GLN A 76 -13.04 9.94 15.02
C GLN A 76 -12.81 8.54 14.47
N ILE A 77 -12.39 8.48 13.21
CA ILE A 77 -12.08 7.24 12.54
C ILE A 77 -10.59 7.20 12.26
N GLU A 78 -9.97 6.05 12.49
CA GLU A 78 -8.59 5.83 12.09
C GLU A 78 -8.54 5.57 10.58
N CYS A 79 -7.62 6.25 9.90
CA CYS A 79 -7.37 6.02 8.47
C CYS A 79 -5.95 5.48 8.28
N ILE A 80 -5.80 4.66 7.26
CA ILE A 80 -4.51 4.07 6.89
C ILE A 80 -4.33 4.27 5.40
N SER A 81 -3.15 4.71 4.98
CA SER A 81 -2.86 4.89 3.55
C SER A 81 -3.08 3.60 2.78
N ALA A 82 -3.79 3.70 1.66
CA ALA A 82 -4.10 2.58 0.76
C ALA A 82 -3.47 2.84 -0.61
N PRO A 83 -2.14 2.66 -0.75
CA PRO A 83 -1.48 2.92 -2.02
C PRO A 83 -1.79 1.85 -3.06
N THR A 84 -1.65 2.22 -4.33
CA THR A 84 -1.68 1.23 -5.41
C THR A 84 -0.42 0.35 -5.36
N LEU A 85 -0.51 -0.81 -5.97
CA LEU A 85 0.65 -1.71 -6.09
C LEU A 85 1.82 -1.02 -6.79
N ASP A 86 1.54 -0.27 -7.85
CA ASP A 86 2.58 0.45 -8.60
C ASP A 86 3.28 1.48 -7.73
N LEU A 87 2.54 2.19 -6.90
CA LEU A 87 3.12 3.20 -6.03
C LEU A 87 3.98 2.57 -4.93
N VAL A 88 3.54 1.44 -4.36
CA VAL A 88 4.32 0.72 -3.35
C VAL A 88 5.62 0.20 -3.97
N GLN A 89 5.55 -0.31 -5.20
CA GLN A 89 6.75 -0.77 -5.89
C GLN A 89 7.76 0.36 -6.05
N ARG A 90 7.28 1.56 -6.42
CA ARG A 90 8.14 2.74 -6.52
C ARG A 90 8.72 3.14 -5.17
N TRP A 91 7.90 3.12 -4.12
CA TRP A 91 8.35 3.46 -2.77
C TRP A 91 9.42 2.49 -2.27
N LEU A 92 9.23 1.19 -2.49
CA LEU A 92 10.22 0.17 -2.14
C LEU A 92 11.53 0.42 -2.87
N ARG A 93 11.46 0.77 -4.16
CA ARG A 93 12.65 1.07 -4.95
C ARG A 93 13.38 2.32 -4.46
N ASP A 94 12.62 3.40 -4.26
CA ASP A 94 13.22 4.70 -3.97
C ASP A 94 13.71 4.81 -2.52
N ILE A 95 12.97 4.25 -1.58
CA ILE A 95 13.27 4.39 -0.15
C ILE A 95 14.07 3.20 0.37
N HIS A 96 13.67 1.98 0.02
CA HIS A 96 14.28 0.76 0.56
C HIS A 96 15.29 0.11 -0.38
N LYS A 97 15.42 0.63 -1.59
CA LYS A 97 16.33 0.10 -2.62
C LYS A 97 16.05 -1.36 -2.95
N LEU A 98 14.77 -1.72 -2.92
CA LEU A 98 14.28 -3.04 -3.32
C LEU A 98 13.67 -2.93 -4.70
N TYR A 99 14.22 -3.68 -5.65
CA TYR A 99 13.82 -3.63 -7.05
C TYR A 99 13.04 -4.89 -7.39
N ILE A 100 11.75 -4.70 -7.68
CA ILE A 100 10.87 -5.78 -8.09
C ILE A 100 10.88 -5.85 -9.61
N ILE A 101 11.17 -7.03 -10.15
CA ILE A 101 11.20 -7.26 -11.60
C ILE A 101 10.15 -8.32 -11.90
N ILE A 102 9.16 -7.96 -12.72
CA ILE A 102 8.08 -8.86 -13.12
C ILE A 102 8.38 -9.35 -14.52
N LEU A 103 8.41 -10.66 -14.70
CA LEU A 103 8.84 -11.29 -15.94
C LEU A 103 7.78 -12.26 -16.45
N PRO A 104 7.51 -12.25 -17.78
CA PRO A 104 6.68 -13.30 -18.36
C PRO A 104 7.51 -14.58 -18.54
N ILE A 105 6.94 -15.72 -18.16
CA ILE A 105 7.55 -17.03 -18.38
C ILE A 105 6.44 -17.98 -18.83
N SER A 106 6.53 -18.48 -20.07
CA SER A 106 5.64 -19.51 -20.63
C SER A 106 4.16 -19.26 -20.35
N ASN A 107 3.65 -18.10 -20.77
CA ASN A 107 2.25 -17.66 -20.59
C ASN A 107 1.85 -17.38 -19.13
N LYS A 108 2.81 -17.41 -18.23
CA LYS A 108 2.60 -17.06 -16.82
C LYS A 108 3.53 -15.92 -16.46
N TRP A 109 3.38 -15.42 -15.24
CA TRP A 109 4.21 -14.34 -14.74
C TRP A 109 5.02 -14.82 -13.54
N SER A 110 6.20 -14.25 -13.41
CA SER A 110 7.08 -14.51 -12.28
C SER A 110 7.64 -13.19 -11.76
N PHE A 111 8.25 -13.22 -10.60
CA PHE A 111 8.97 -12.07 -10.11
C PHE A 111 10.34 -12.42 -9.56
N ARG A 112 11.20 -11.42 -9.55
CA ARG A 112 12.50 -11.46 -8.92
C ARG A 112 12.66 -10.17 -8.13
N ILE A 113 13.28 -10.25 -6.97
CA ILE A 113 13.56 -9.09 -6.13
C ILE A 113 15.07 -8.92 -6.04
N GLU A 114 15.55 -7.73 -6.38
CA GLU A 114 16.95 -7.35 -6.24
C GLU A 114 17.04 -6.24 -5.21
N GLY A 115 18.04 -6.29 -4.34
CA GLY A 115 18.13 -5.30 -3.28
C GLY A 115 19.49 -5.24 -2.62
N PRO A 116 19.53 -4.68 -1.41
CA PRO A 116 20.75 -4.62 -0.64
C PRO A 116 21.41 -5.98 -0.50
N GLN A 117 22.72 -5.99 -0.37
CA GLN A 117 23.51 -7.23 -0.40
C GLN A 117 23.06 -8.28 0.61
N GLN A 118 22.58 -7.86 1.77
CA GLN A 118 22.08 -8.77 2.80
C GLN A 118 20.83 -9.54 2.38
N LEU A 119 20.15 -9.12 1.30
CA LEU A 119 18.96 -9.79 0.79
C LEU A 119 19.23 -10.62 -0.45
N LYS A 120 20.45 -10.61 -0.96
CA LYS A 120 20.79 -11.32 -2.20
C LYS A 120 20.49 -12.81 -2.16
N ASP A 121 20.71 -13.45 -1.02
CA ASP A 121 20.50 -14.89 -0.87
C ASP A 121 19.03 -15.28 -0.82
N GLU A 122 18.15 -14.29 -0.69
CA GLU A 122 16.72 -14.51 -0.63
C GLU A 122 16.00 -14.15 -1.92
N ILE A 123 16.76 -13.73 -2.94
CA ILE A 123 16.21 -13.30 -4.21
C ILE A 123 16.15 -14.49 -5.16
N TYR A 124 14.95 -14.97 -5.41
CA TYR A 124 14.73 -16.04 -6.37
C TYR A 124 13.65 -15.68 -7.36
N ASN A 125 13.67 -16.42 -8.47
CA ASN A 125 12.57 -16.35 -9.40
C ASN A 125 11.41 -17.16 -8.83
N VAL A 126 10.31 -16.47 -8.53
CA VAL A 126 9.07 -17.10 -8.11
C VAL A 126 8.09 -16.95 -9.27
N GLY A 127 7.56 -18.07 -9.75
CA GLY A 127 6.75 -18.10 -10.97
C GLY A 127 5.36 -18.66 -10.77
N ASP A 128 4.63 -18.83 -11.87
CA ASP A 128 3.29 -19.41 -11.98
C ASP A 128 2.15 -18.52 -11.52
N PHE A 129 2.31 -17.20 -11.65
CA PHE A 129 1.19 -16.28 -11.42
C PHE A 129 0.42 -16.09 -12.72
N GLU A 130 -0.91 -16.06 -12.61
CA GLU A 130 -1.78 -15.92 -13.77
C GLU A 130 -1.74 -14.53 -14.38
N THR A 131 -1.55 -13.49 -13.58
CA THR A 131 -1.54 -12.11 -14.05
C THR A 131 -0.29 -11.39 -13.57
N TYR A 132 0.05 -10.29 -14.26
CA TYR A 132 1.11 -9.39 -13.86
C TYR A 132 0.88 -8.89 -12.43
N GLU A 133 -0.35 -8.49 -12.13
CA GLU A 133 -0.71 -7.92 -10.84
C GLU A 133 -0.62 -8.95 -9.71
N ASP A 134 -0.95 -10.21 -9.98
CA ASP A 134 -0.77 -11.28 -9.00
C ASP A 134 0.70 -11.45 -8.63
N ALA A 135 1.58 -11.42 -9.62
CA ALA A 135 3.02 -11.51 -9.39
C ALA A 135 3.53 -10.28 -8.64
N GLN A 136 3.04 -9.09 -9.02
CA GLN A 136 3.41 -7.84 -8.38
C GLN A 136 2.99 -7.82 -6.90
N GLU A 137 1.75 -8.23 -6.62
CA GLU A 137 1.25 -8.30 -5.25
C GLU A 137 2.07 -9.27 -4.41
N ALA A 138 2.36 -10.45 -4.95
CA ALA A 138 3.18 -11.45 -4.26
C ALA A 138 4.59 -10.93 -3.98
N ALA A 139 5.19 -10.23 -4.92
CA ALA A 139 6.53 -9.64 -4.75
C ALA A 139 6.52 -8.57 -3.66
N ILE A 140 5.50 -7.71 -3.66
CA ILE A 140 5.36 -6.66 -2.64
C ILE A 140 5.20 -7.29 -1.27
N LYS A 141 4.33 -8.29 -1.12
CA LYS A 141 4.15 -9.01 0.15
C LYS A 141 5.48 -9.57 0.66
N LYS A 142 6.26 -10.15 -0.23
CA LYS A 142 7.58 -10.69 0.13
C LYS A 142 8.51 -9.60 0.67
N CYS A 143 8.45 -8.40 0.10
CA CYS A 143 9.28 -7.28 0.54
C CYS A 143 8.86 -6.73 1.89
N ILE A 144 7.56 -6.64 2.17
CA ILE A 144 7.05 -5.96 3.37
C ILE A 144 6.85 -6.87 4.56
N GLU A 145 6.81 -8.18 4.38
CA GLU A 145 6.63 -9.15 5.46
C GLU A 145 7.89 -9.46 6.26
N LYS A 146 8.99 -8.84 5.92
CA LYS A 146 10.25 -9.07 6.63
C LYS A 146 10.48 -8.12 7.78
#